data_b5de8e13bb6667a20f584efd80ec2c34
#
_entry.id   b5de8e13bb6667a20f584efd80ec2c34
#
_cell.length_a   1.000
_cell.length_b   1.000
_cell.length_c   1.000
_cell.angle_alpha   90.00
_cell.angle_beta   90.00
_cell.angle_gamma   90.00
#
_symmetry.space_group_name_H-M   'P 1'
#
loop_
_entity.id
_entity.type
_entity.pdbx_description
1 polymer ?
#
loop_
_entity_poly.entity_id
_entity_poly.type
_entity_poly.pdbx_seq_one_letter_code
_entity_poly.pdbx_strand_id
1 'polypeptide(L)'
;LFAHEPVMFIGSFLFFIGFTLATPQYQNQMSLRVPIMVGFFLAGLVILGGVQAWWLEPVLTRLGDYAMVGATLLTAFNDNAAVTFLASTVPNLPEAVKYSVVAGAVTGGGLTVIANAPNPAGQAILGKYFKGINPLWLFAWAAFPTAIVFIFFTCFGH
;
A
#
# COMPACT_ATOMS: atom_id res chain seq x y z
N LEU A 1 10.58 10.89 11.35
CA LEU A 1 11.03 11.70 12.48
C LEU A 1 9.86 12.39 13.21
N PHE A 2 8.82 12.86 12.52
CA PHE A 2 7.72 13.67 13.10
C PHE A 2 6.37 12.94 13.15
N ALA A 3 6.36 11.60 13.02
CA ALA A 3 5.12 10.83 12.96
C ALA A 3 4.23 10.95 14.23
N HIS A 4 4.84 11.25 15.37
CA HIS A 4 4.15 11.42 16.65
C HIS A 4 3.99 12.89 17.09
N GLU A 5 4.42 13.84 16.25
CA GLU A 5 4.37 15.27 16.52
C GLU A 5 3.55 16.01 15.45
N PRO A 6 2.21 16.03 15.57
CA PRO A 6 1.33 16.59 14.54
C PRO A 6 1.65 18.05 14.18
N VAL A 7 2.07 18.85 15.16
CA VAL A 7 2.41 20.27 14.96
C VAL A 7 3.64 20.41 14.06
N MET A 8 4.67 19.61 14.31
CA MET A 8 5.89 19.60 13.49
C MET A 8 5.63 19.08 12.09
N PHE A 9 4.78 18.07 11.95
CA PHE A 9 4.36 17.54 10.65
C PHE A 9 3.63 18.61 9.83
N ILE A 10 2.62 19.24 10.41
CA ILE A 10 1.82 20.28 9.74
C ILE A 10 2.71 21.50 9.42
N GLY A 11 3.55 21.92 10.35
CA GLY A 11 4.49 23.02 10.15
C GLY A 11 5.45 22.77 8.98
N SER A 12 6.03 21.59 8.92
CA SER A 12 6.93 21.18 7.82
C SER A 12 6.20 21.13 6.47
N PHE A 13 4.95 20.65 6.47
CA PHE A 13 4.12 20.61 5.27
C PHE A 13 3.77 22.01 4.76
N LEU A 14 3.37 22.93 5.66
CA LEU A 14 3.10 24.31 5.30
C LEU A 14 4.35 25.05 4.84
N PHE A 15 5.49 24.80 5.47
CA PHE A 15 6.78 25.33 5.01
C PHE A 15 7.10 24.85 3.59
N PHE A 16 6.92 23.55 3.32
CA PHE A 16 7.11 22.99 2.00
C PHE A 16 6.21 23.66 0.95
N ILE A 17 4.92 23.85 1.25
CA ILE A 17 3.98 24.55 0.36
C ILE A 17 4.44 25.98 0.13
N GLY A 18 4.82 26.72 1.18
CA GLY A 18 5.33 28.08 1.07
C GLY A 18 6.59 28.16 0.20
N PHE A 19 7.52 27.23 0.37
CA PHE A 19 8.72 27.11 -0.44
C PHE A 19 8.38 26.88 -1.92
N THR A 20 7.44 25.96 -2.22
CA THR A 20 7.05 25.69 -3.62
C THR A 20 6.36 26.87 -4.28
N LEU A 21 5.58 27.65 -3.53
CA LEU A 21 4.95 28.86 -4.03
C LEU A 21 5.97 30.02 -4.26
N ALA A 22 7.02 30.06 -3.47
CA ALA A 22 8.07 31.07 -3.59
C ALA A 22 9.08 30.79 -4.73
N THR A 23 9.19 29.53 -5.16
CA THR A 23 10.20 29.07 -6.14
C THR A 23 9.59 28.36 -7.36
N PRO A 24 8.51 28.85 -7.99
CA PRO A 24 7.79 28.13 -9.04
C PRO A 24 8.65 27.90 -10.29
N GLN A 25 9.64 28.75 -10.56
CA GLN A 25 10.51 28.66 -11.73
C GLN A 25 11.50 27.49 -11.68
N TYR A 26 11.74 26.91 -10.50
CA TYR A 26 12.67 25.78 -10.31
C TYR A 26 11.95 24.44 -10.09
N GLN A 27 10.63 24.42 -10.23
CA GLN A 27 9.82 23.25 -9.90
C GLN A 27 8.83 22.89 -11.00
N ASN A 28 8.49 21.62 -11.08
CA ASN A 28 7.33 21.18 -11.87
C ASN A 28 6.03 21.63 -11.20
N GLN A 29 4.97 21.83 -11.99
CA GLN A 29 3.66 22.15 -11.44
C GLN A 29 3.22 21.07 -10.44
N MET A 30 3.02 21.49 -9.20
CA MET A 30 2.57 20.62 -8.12
C MET A 30 1.06 20.59 -8.03
N SER A 31 0.48 19.40 -8.09
CA SER A 31 -0.94 19.19 -7.84
C SER A 31 -1.13 18.61 -6.44
N LEU A 32 -1.77 19.35 -5.56
CA LEU A 32 -2.11 18.87 -4.21
C LEU A 32 -3.33 17.95 -4.20
N ARG A 33 -4.10 17.88 -5.29
CA ARG A 33 -5.33 17.11 -5.36
C ARG A 33 -5.10 15.62 -5.07
N VAL A 34 -4.11 15.01 -5.71
CA VAL A 34 -3.85 13.57 -5.56
C VAL A 34 -3.36 13.23 -4.15
N PRO A 35 -2.35 13.91 -3.57
CA PRO A 35 -1.94 13.67 -2.18
C PRO A 35 -3.07 13.87 -1.16
N ILE A 36 -3.91 14.88 -1.34
CA ILE A 36 -5.06 15.11 -0.45
C ILE A 36 -6.08 13.96 -0.54
N MET A 37 -6.39 13.48 -1.75
CA MET A 37 -7.29 12.33 -1.92
C MET A 37 -6.72 11.06 -1.25
N VAL A 38 -5.41 10.82 -1.36
CA VAL A 38 -4.75 9.71 -0.66
C VAL A 38 -4.84 9.91 0.87
N GLY A 39 -4.65 11.13 1.37
CA GLY A 39 -4.82 11.46 2.78
C GLY A 39 -6.24 11.16 3.29
N PHE A 40 -7.27 11.56 2.54
CA PHE A 40 -8.66 11.23 2.88
C PHE A 40 -8.96 9.74 2.82
N PHE A 41 -8.39 9.03 1.84
CA PHE A 41 -8.50 7.58 1.76
C PHE A 41 -7.91 6.91 3.01
N LEU A 42 -6.69 7.30 3.41
CA LEU A 42 -6.04 6.76 4.60
C LEU A 42 -6.80 7.11 5.89
N ALA A 43 -7.32 8.34 6.00
CA ALA A 43 -8.16 8.75 7.14
C ALA A 43 -9.44 7.92 7.22
N GLY A 44 -10.11 7.69 6.09
CA GLY A 44 -11.28 6.80 6.00
C GLY A 44 -10.93 5.37 6.39
N LEU A 45 -9.78 4.87 5.95
CA LEU A 45 -9.30 3.54 6.30
C LEU A 45 -9.07 3.39 7.82
N VAL A 46 -8.47 4.39 8.47
CA VAL A 46 -8.26 4.39 9.93
C VAL A 46 -9.58 4.38 10.68
N ILE A 47 -10.51 5.25 10.28
CA ILE A 47 -11.81 5.39 10.96
C ILE A 47 -12.68 4.13 10.77
N LEU A 48 -12.81 3.66 9.53
CA LEU A 48 -13.67 2.52 9.21
C LEU A 48 -13.00 1.19 9.53
N GLY A 49 -11.67 1.11 9.37
CA GLY A 49 -10.90 -0.11 9.64
C GLY A 49 -10.87 -0.47 11.11
N GLY A 50 -10.81 0.53 12.00
CA GLY A 50 -10.78 0.30 13.45
C GLY A 50 -12.00 -0.46 14.00
N VAL A 51 -13.15 -0.39 13.29
CA VAL A 51 -14.37 -1.11 13.69
C VAL A 51 -14.50 -2.50 13.04
N GLN A 52 -13.50 -2.94 12.26
CA GLN A 52 -13.54 -4.22 11.51
C GLN A 52 -12.89 -5.40 12.26
N ALA A 53 -12.19 -5.15 13.35
CA ALA A 53 -11.41 -6.18 14.06
C ALA A 53 -12.22 -7.41 14.46
N TRP A 54 -13.50 -7.25 14.82
CA TRP A 54 -14.38 -8.33 15.29
C TRP A 54 -14.59 -9.47 14.30
N TRP A 55 -14.56 -9.22 13.00
CA TRP A 55 -14.68 -10.26 11.98
C TRP A 55 -13.33 -10.62 11.34
N LEU A 56 -12.37 -9.69 11.34
CA LEU A 56 -11.03 -9.94 10.81
C LEU A 56 -10.27 -10.96 11.64
N GLU A 57 -10.35 -10.87 12.97
CA GLU A 57 -9.67 -11.80 13.87
C GLU A 57 -9.98 -13.26 13.56
N PRO A 58 -11.26 -13.72 13.54
CA PRO A 58 -11.58 -15.11 13.22
C PRO A 58 -11.21 -15.50 11.79
N VAL A 59 -11.20 -14.58 10.85
CA VAL A 59 -10.77 -14.87 9.47
C VAL A 59 -9.28 -15.08 9.40
N LEU A 60 -8.47 -14.16 9.94
CA LEU A 60 -7.01 -14.25 9.89
C LEU A 60 -6.46 -15.44 10.69
N THR A 61 -7.06 -15.73 11.84
CA THR A 61 -6.64 -16.89 12.64
C THR A 61 -6.99 -18.22 11.98
N ARG A 62 -8.10 -18.30 11.23
CA ARG A 62 -8.47 -19.51 10.47
C ARG A 62 -7.62 -19.71 9.21
N LEU A 63 -7.12 -18.65 8.62
CA LEU A 63 -6.23 -18.75 7.45
C LEU A 63 -4.89 -19.40 7.81
N GLY A 64 -4.35 -19.18 9.03
CA GLY A 64 -3.11 -19.80 9.48
C GLY A 64 -2.01 -19.69 8.43
N ASP A 65 -1.48 -20.83 7.98
CA ASP A 65 -0.42 -20.92 6.97
C ASP A 65 -0.84 -20.36 5.60
N TYR A 66 -2.14 -20.30 5.30
CA TYR A 66 -2.65 -19.71 4.05
C TYR A 66 -2.81 -18.20 4.09
N ALA A 67 -2.51 -17.56 5.23
CA ALA A 67 -2.63 -16.11 5.38
C ALA A 67 -1.81 -15.34 4.35
N MET A 68 -0.61 -15.83 4.00
CA MET A 68 0.24 -15.23 2.99
C MET A 68 -0.39 -15.30 1.58
N VAL A 69 -0.95 -16.44 1.21
CA VAL A 69 -1.65 -16.60 -0.08
C VAL A 69 -2.87 -15.69 -0.14
N GLY A 70 -3.68 -15.70 0.92
CA GLY A 70 -4.86 -14.85 1.03
C GLY A 70 -4.53 -13.36 0.94
N ALA A 71 -3.50 -12.91 1.65
CA ALA A 71 -3.04 -11.52 1.62
C ALA A 71 -2.50 -11.14 0.23
N THR A 72 -1.72 -12.00 -0.42
CA THR A 72 -1.21 -11.77 -1.79
C THR A 72 -2.35 -11.60 -2.79
N LEU A 73 -3.34 -12.49 -2.76
CA LEU A 73 -4.49 -12.42 -3.65
C LEU A 73 -5.36 -11.19 -3.36
N LEU A 74 -5.62 -10.91 -2.08
CA LEU A 74 -6.42 -9.76 -1.68
C LEU A 74 -5.75 -8.44 -2.11
N THR A 75 -4.43 -8.33 -1.94
CA THR A 75 -3.67 -7.14 -2.31
C THR A 75 -3.58 -6.93 -3.82
N ALA A 76 -3.66 -7.99 -4.61
CA ALA A 76 -3.71 -7.85 -6.07
C ALA A 76 -4.91 -6.99 -6.53
N PHE A 77 -5.99 -6.96 -5.76
CA PHE A 77 -7.22 -6.21 -6.05
C PHE A 77 -7.49 -5.06 -5.07
N ASN A 78 -6.63 -4.87 -4.06
CA ASN A 78 -6.77 -3.84 -3.05
C ASN A 78 -5.40 -3.29 -2.67
N ASP A 79 -5.36 -2.09 -2.08
CA ASP A 79 -4.12 -1.47 -1.61
C ASP A 79 -3.47 -2.31 -0.49
N ASN A 80 -2.16 -2.54 -0.59
CA ASN A 80 -1.42 -3.32 0.39
C ASN A 80 -1.36 -2.64 1.77
N ALA A 81 -1.38 -1.30 1.82
CA ALA A 81 -1.45 -0.57 3.07
C ALA A 81 -2.79 -0.78 3.78
N ALA A 82 -3.89 -0.89 3.00
CA ALA A 82 -5.20 -1.19 3.56
C ALA A 82 -5.22 -2.58 4.22
N VAL A 83 -4.69 -3.59 3.55
CA VAL A 83 -4.65 -4.97 4.06
C VAL A 83 -3.79 -5.07 5.33
N THR A 84 -2.60 -4.48 5.32
CA THR A 84 -1.70 -4.51 6.48
C THR A 84 -2.24 -3.69 7.64
N PHE A 85 -2.85 -2.52 7.37
CA PHE A 85 -3.49 -1.72 8.40
C PHE A 85 -4.64 -2.48 9.08
N LEU A 86 -5.55 -3.08 8.30
CA LEU A 86 -6.66 -3.85 8.85
C LEU A 86 -6.16 -5.02 9.72
N ALA A 87 -5.15 -5.75 9.26
CA ALA A 87 -4.53 -6.81 10.06
C ALA A 87 -3.91 -6.28 11.37
N SER A 88 -3.33 -5.09 11.35
CA SER A 88 -2.74 -4.45 12.53
C SER A 88 -3.76 -4.07 13.61
N THR A 89 -5.06 -3.95 13.25
CA THR A 89 -6.14 -3.68 14.20
C THR A 89 -6.57 -4.90 15.01
N VAL A 90 -6.14 -6.10 14.60
CA VAL A 90 -6.47 -7.35 15.29
C VAL A 90 -5.56 -7.54 16.50
N PRO A 91 -6.10 -7.55 17.73
CA PRO A 91 -5.31 -7.77 18.92
C PRO A 91 -4.81 -9.23 18.97
N ASN A 92 -3.62 -9.42 19.53
CA ASN A 92 -3.03 -10.75 19.81
C ASN A 92 -2.88 -11.66 18.58
N LEU A 93 -2.74 -11.10 17.39
CA LEU A 93 -2.47 -11.89 16.19
C LEU A 93 -1.12 -12.62 16.33
N PRO A 94 -1.04 -13.93 16.07
CA PRO A 94 0.21 -14.69 16.13
C PRO A 94 1.28 -14.10 15.21
N GLU A 95 2.54 -14.11 15.63
CA GLU A 95 3.65 -13.51 14.86
C GLU A 95 3.78 -14.15 13.47
N ALA A 96 3.59 -15.46 13.36
CA ALA A 96 3.61 -16.15 12.07
C ALA A 96 2.51 -15.62 11.11
N VAL A 97 1.32 -15.31 11.63
CA VAL A 97 0.22 -14.74 10.82
C VAL A 97 0.52 -13.29 10.45
N LYS A 98 1.08 -12.49 11.38
CA LYS A 98 1.52 -11.12 11.07
C LYS A 98 2.55 -11.12 9.95
N TYR A 99 3.57 -11.98 10.07
CA TYR A 99 4.58 -12.14 9.02
C TYR A 99 3.92 -12.51 7.69
N SER A 100 3.07 -13.54 7.67
CA SER A 100 2.40 -14.03 6.48
C SER A 100 1.56 -12.95 5.79
N VAL A 101 0.81 -12.15 6.56
CA VAL A 101 -0.01 -11.05 6.02
C VAL A 101 0.88 -9.96 5.42
N VAL A 102 1.94 -9.56 6.11
CA VAL A 102 2.85 -8.50 5.61
C VAL A 102 3.60 -8.98 4.37
N ALA A 103 4.17 -10.19 4.41
CA ALA A 103 4.87 -10.79 3.28
C ALA A 103 3.95 -10.95 2.06
N GLY A 104 2.71 -11.41 2.29
CA GLY A 104 1.70 -11.52 1.25
C GLY A 104 1.28 -10.17 0.67
N ALA A 105 1.08 -9.17 1.52
CA ALA A 105 0.72 -7.82 1.09
C ALA A 105 1.84 -7.16 0.25
N VAL A 106 3.09 -7.30 0.66
CA VAL A 106 4.25 -6.82 -0.10
C VAL A 106 4.35 -7.55 -1.44
N THR A 107 4.19 -8.86 -1.43
CA THR A 107 4.25 -9.71 -2.63
C THR A 107 3.15 -9.34 -3.63
N GLY A 108 1.91 -9.18 -3.18
CA GLY A 108 0.78 -8.83 -4.04
C GLY A 108 0.79 -7.39 -4.54
N GLY A 109 1.48 -6.47 -3.84
CA GLY A 109 1.49 -5.04 -4.13
C GLY A 109 2.03 -4.64 -5.50
N GLY A 110 2.76 -5.52 -6.18
CA GLY A 110 3.27 -5.32 -7.53
C GLY A 110 2.39 -5.88 -8.65
N LEU A 111 1.37 -6.68 -8.34
CA LEU A 111 0.63 -7.44 -9.34
C LEU A 111 -0.27 -6.59 -10.25
N THR A 112 -0.88 -5.55 -9.70
CA THR A 112 -1.80 -4.68 -10.47
C THR A 112 -1.55 -3.21 -10.19
N VAL A 113 -2.14 -2.36 -11.01
CA VAL A 113 -2.05 -0.90 -10.83
C VAL A 113 -2.69 -0.45 -9.51
N ILE A 114 -3.72 -1.14 -9.05
CA ILE A 114 -4.46 -0.79 -7.82
C ILE A 114 -3.89 -1.43 -6.55
N ALA A 115 -2.97 -2.38 -6.70
CA ALA A 115 -2.40 -3.14 -5.59
C ALA A 115 -1.54 -2.29 -4.63
N ASN A 116 -1.11 -1.11 -5.05
CA ASN A 116 -0.31 -0.21 -4.22
C ASN A 116 -0.53 1.25 -4.66
N ALA A 117 -0.65 2.16 -3.71
CA ALA A 117 -0.92 3.57 -3.96
C ALA A 117 0.02 4.28 -4.97
N PRO A 118 1.35 4.03 -5.02
CA PRO A 118 2.24 4.64 -6.01
C PRO A 118 2.10 4.06 -7.43
N ASN A 119 1.50 2.89 -7.62
CA ASN A 119 1.42 2.25 -8.94
C ASN A 119 0.67 3.10 -10.00
N PRO A 120 -0.47 3.74 -9.69
CA PRO A 120 -1.13 4.64 -10.63
C PRO A 120 -0.27 5.85 -11.03
N ALA A 121 0.52 6.39 -10.09
CA ALA A 121 1.43 7.49 -10.39
C ALA A 121 2.57 7.03 -11.32
N GLY A 122 3.15 5.86 -11.06
CA GLY A 122 4.13 5.22 -11.94
C GLY A 122 3.57 4.99 -13.35
N GLN A 123 2.34 4.46 -13.45
CA GLN A 123 1.66 4.27 -14.72
C GLN A 123 1.43 5.59 -15.47
N ALA A 124 1.03 6.66 -14.78
CA ALA A 124 0.82 7.97 -15.39
C ALA A 124 2.12 8.58 -15.95
N ILE A 125 3.25 8.37 -15.26
CA ILE A 125 4.57 8.82 -15.71
C ILE A 125 5.02 8.01 -16.93
N LEU A 126 4.98 6.68 -16.82
CA LEU A 126 5.43 5.77 -17.86
C LEU A 126 4.53 5.84 -19.11
N GLY A 127 3.25 6.09 -18.95
CA GLY A 127 2.29 6.23 -20.06
C GLY A 127 2.64 7.35 -21.05
N LYS A 128 3.47 8.32 -20.65
CA LYS A 128 4.01 9.34 -21.55
C LYS A 128 5.06 8.80 -22.53
N TYR A 129 5.77 7.74 -22.14
CA TYR A 129 6.87 7.14 -22.91
C TYR A 129 6.44 5.88 -23.63
N PHE A 130 5.48 5.15 -23.07
CA PHE A 130 4.95 3.92 -23.63
C PHE A 130 3.50 4.17 -24.05
N LYS A 131 3.11 3.84 -25.26
CA LYS A 131 1.77 4.08 -25.88
C LYS A 131 0.57 3.48 -25.10
N GLY A 132 0.59 3.60 -23.78
CA GLY A 132 -0.35 3.00 -22.85
C GLY A 132 0.17 1.69 -22.26
N ILE A 133 -0.11 1.47 -20.97
CA ILE A 133 0.21 0.23 -20.28
C ILE A 133 -1.09 -0.55 -20.16
N ASN A 134 -1.17 -1.69 -20.87
CA ASN A 134 -2.32 -2.57 -20.75
C ASN A 134 -2.28 -3.27 -19.38
N PRO A 135 -3.33 -3.17 -18.56
CA PRO A 135 -3.35 -3.77 -17.22
C PRO A 135 -3.17 -5.30 -17.21
N LEU A 136 -3.68 -6.00 -18.23
CA LEU A 136 -3.54 -7.46 -18.34
C LEU A 136 -2.10 -7.87 -18.63
N TRP A 137 -1.41 -7.13 -19.52
CA TRP A 137 0.00 -7.36 -19.77
C TRP A 137 0.86 -7.03 -18.57
N LEU A 138 0.55 -5.94 -17.86
CA LEU A 138 1.22 -5.60 -16.61
C LEU A 138 1.10 -6.75 -15.61
N PHE A 139 -0.11 -7.25 -15.38
CA PHE A 139 -0.36 -8.38 -14.49
C PHE A 139 0.42 -9.63 -14.92
N ALA A 140 0.37 -10.00 -16.20
CA ALA A 140 1.07 -11.18 -16.72
C ALA A 140 2.59 -11.10 -16.52
N TRP A 141 3.21 -9.95 -16.80
CA TRP A 141 4.63 -9.75 -16.58
C TRP A 141 5.01 -9.61 -15.11
N ALA A 142 4.16 -9.03 -14.29
CA ALA A 142 4.36 -8.91 -12.86
C ALA A 142 4.22 -10.26 -12.13
N ALA A 143 3.45 -11.19 -12.66
CA ALA A 143 3.24 -12.51 -12.05
C ALA A 143 4.55 -13.29 -11.85
N PHE A 144 5.48 -13.20 -12.80
CA PHE A 144 6.76 -13.92 -12.72
C PHE A 144 7.64 -13.44 -11.54
N PRO A 145 8.00 -12.15 -11.42
CA PRO A 145 8.75 -11.68 -10.26
C PRO A 145 7.98 -11.85 -8.95
N THR A 146 6.66 -11.69 -8.95
CA THR A 146 5.81 -11.93 -7.78
C THR A 146 5.91 -13.38 -7.30
N ALA A 147 5.90 -14.35 -8.20
CA ALA A 147 6.07 -15.77 -7.86
C ALA A 147 7.45 -16.03 -7.22
N ILE A 148 8.51 -15.40 -7.73
CA ILE A 148 9.85 -15.51 -7.14
C ILE A 148 9.85 -14.95 -5.72
N VAL A 149 9.29 -13.76 -5.51
CA VAL A 149 9.22 -13.12 -4.18
C VAL A 149 8.36 -13.95 -3.23
N PHE A 150 7.24 -14.49 -3.71
CA PHE A 150 6.38 -15.38 -2.93
C PHE A 150 7.14 -16.63 -2.43
N ILE A 151 7.85 -17.32 -3.34
CA ILE A 151 8.66 -18.50 -3.02
C ILE A 151 9.75 -18.12 -2.01
N PHE A 152 10.41 -16.98 -2.22
CA PHE A 152 11.47 -16.53 -1.32
C PHE A 152 10.93 -16.33 0.10
N PHE A 153 9.84 -15.61 0.30
CA PHE A 153 9.23 -15.42 1.60
C PHE A 153 8.73 -16.73 2.22
N THR A 154 8.24 -17.66 1.40
CA THR A 154 7.79 -18.98 1.91
C THR A 154 8.96 -19.85 2.35
N CYS A 155 10.09 -19.81 1.63
CA CYS A 155 11.23 -20.69 1.91
C CYS A 155 12.20 -20.13 2.96
N PHE A 156 12.35 -18.82 3.08
CA PHE A 156 13.37 -18.15 3.89
C PHE A 156 12.78 -17.24 4.98
N GLY A 157 11.49 -17.13 5.07
CA GLY A 157 10.79 -16.22 5.98
C GLY A 157 10.42 -16.83 7.33
N HIS A 158 11.33 -17.55 7.96
CA HIS A 158 11.13 -18.11 9.30
C HIS A 158 12.06 -17.46 10.31
#